data_ae5ced6d06729282cf3aa716ea24fcd8
#
_entry.id   ae5ced6d06729282cf3aa716ea24fcd8
#
_cell.length_a   1.000
_cell.length_b   1.000
_cell.length_c   1.000
_cell.angle_alpha   90.00
_cell.angle_beta   90.00
_cell.angle_gamma   90.00
#
_symmetry.space_group_name_H-M   'P 1'
#
loop_
_entity.id
_entity.type
_entity.pdbx_description
1 polymer ?
#
loop_
_entity_poly.entity_id
_entity_poly.type
_entity_poly.pdbx_seq_one_letter_code
_entity_poly.pdbx_strand_id
1 'polypeptide(L)' 'MKSKDIYDMYKEQYKYSIILVKEGIFYKTYNDDALILWYLFEYK' A
#
# COMPACT_ATOMS: atom_id res chain seq x y z
N MET A 1 -10.65 8.79 9.64
CA MET A 1 -9.60 7.78 9.69
C MET A 1 -8.44 8.16 8.80
N LYS A 2 -7.24 7.96 9.27
CA LYS A 2 -6.05 8.21 8.46
C LYS A 2 -5.80 7.04 7.51
N SER A 3 -5.18 7.34 6.37
CA SER A 3 -4.89 6.30 5.38
C SER A 3 -4.06 5.16 5.95
N LYS A 4 -3.12 5.47 6.86
CA LYS A 4 -2.29 4.45 7.50
C LYS A 4 -3.13 3.46 8.32
N ASP A 5 -4.17 3.94 8.99
CA ASP A 5 -5.04 3.07 9.78
C ASP A 5 -5.84 2.14 8.87
N ILE A 6 -6.31 2.65 7.75
CA ILE A 6 -7.03 1.84 6.76
C ILE A 6 -6.08 0.80 6.18
N TYR A 7 -4.87 1.20 5.85
CA TYR A 7 -3.85 0.29 5.33
C TYR A 7 -3.59 -0.85 6.33
N ASP A 8 -3.37 -0.51 7.60
CA ASP A 8 -3.06 -1.50 8.62
C ASP A 8 -4.18 -2.52 8.78
N MET A 9 -5.43 -2.05 8.73
CA MET A 9 -6.60 -2.91 8.87
C MET A 9 -6.66 -3.93 7.73
N TYR A 10 -6.51 -3.48 6.49
CA TYR A 10 -6.55 -4.37 5.34
C TYR A 10 -5.33 -5.27 5.26
N LYS A 11 -4.17 -4.76 5.64
CA LYS A 11 -2.94 -5.55 5.62
C LYS A 11 -3.02 -6.72 6.59
N GLU A 12 -3.71 -6.56 7.69
CA GLU A 12 -3.92 -7.64 8.64
C GLU A 12 -4.74 -8.78 8.03
N GLN A 13 -5.73 -8.44 7.19
CA GLN A 13 -6.55 -9.44 6.52
C GLN A 13 -5.86 -10.04 5.30
N TYR A 14 -5.07 -9.26 4.60
CA TYR A 14 -4.45 -9.65 3.33
C TYR A 14 -2.94 -9.48 3.42
N LYS A 15 -2.30 -10.27 4.27
CA LYS A 15 -0.88 -10.11 4.62
C LYS A 15 0.08 -10.24 3.44
N TYR A 16 -0.30 -11.04 2.45
CA TYR A 16 0.57 -11.31 1.29
C TYR A 16 0.19 -10.51 0.06
N SER A 17 -0.76 -9.60 0.19
CA SER A 17 -1.19 -8.74 -0.90
C SER A 17 -0.60 -7.34 -0.72
N ILE A 18 -0.41 -6.65 -1.85
CA ILE A 18 -0.03 -5.25 -1.81
C ILE A 18 -1.30 -4.43 -1.60
N ILE A 19 -1.32 -3.63 -0.55
CA ILE A 19 -2.49 -2.83 -0.20
C ILE A 19 -2.27 -1.40 -0.65
N LEU A 20 -3.19 -0.90 -1.47
CA LEU A 20 -3.20 0.49 -1.92
C LEU A 20 -4.44 1.16 -1.37
N VAL A 21 -4.24 2.31 -0.71
CA VAL A 21 -5.34 3.09 -0.16
C VAL A 21 -5.59 4.28 -1.05
N LYS A 22 -6.82 4.39 -1.57
CA LYS A 22 -7.18 5.52 -2.41
C LYS A 22 -7.41 6.76 -1.55
N GLU A 23 -6.76 7.86 -1.95
CA GLU A 23 -6.90 9.14 -1.26
C GLU A 23 -7.05 10.23 -2.34
N GLY A 24 -8.30 10.63 -2.57
CA GLY A 24 -8.60 11.54 -3.66
C GLY A 24 -8.32 10.89 -5.01
N ILE A 25 -7.44 11.49 -5.79
CA ILE A 25 -7.02 10.94 -7.09
C ILE A 25 -5.71 10.16 -6.98
N PHE A 26 -5.18 10.01 -5.78
CA PHE A 26 -3.92 9.32 -5.55
C PHE A 26 -4.14 8.01 -4.82
N TYR A 27 -3.17 7.12 -4.95
CA TYR A 27 -3.10 5.89 -4.16
C TYR A 27 -1.87 5.94 -3.29
N LYS A 28 -2.01 5.51 -2.04
CA LYS A 28 -0.92 5.45 -1.08
C LYS A 28 -0.70 4.04 -0.60
N THR A 29 0.53 3.71 -0.31
CA THR A 29 0.90 2.46 0.32
C THR A 29 2.02 2.72 1.30
N TYR A 30 2.33 1.73 2.14
CA TYR A 30 3.26 1.90 3.26
C TYR A 30 4.15 0.69 3.41
N ASN A 31 5.22 0.85 4.20
CA ASN A 31 6.09 -0.24 4.64
C ASN A 31 6.66 -1.03 3.47
N ASP A 32 6.66 -2.34 3.57
CA ASP A 32 7.23 -3.22 2.55
C ASP A 32 6.49 -3.13 1.22
N ASP A 33 5.19 -2.87 1.25
CA ASP A 33 4.41 -2.73 0.02
C ASP A 33 4.92 -1.55 -0.82
N ALA A 34 5.30 -0.45 -0.17
CA ALA A 34 5.87 0.70 -0.86
C ALA A 34 7.19 0.34 -1.54
N LEU A 35 8.02 -0.43 -0.87
CA LEU A 35 9.30 -0.89 -1.44
C LEU A 35 9.08 -1.81 -2.63
N ILE A 36 8.12 -2.72 -2.52
CA ILE A 36 7.81 -3.64 -3.62
C ILE A 36 7.33 -2.87 -4.84
N LEU A 37 6.42 -1.93 -4.66
CA LEU A 37 5.92 -1.13 -5.77
C LEU A 37 7.02 -0.28 -6.39
N TRP A 38 7.86 0.34 -5.57
CA TRP A 38 8.99 1.12 -6.07
C TRP A 38 9.90 0.25 -6.92
N TYR A 39 10.21 -0.94 -6.45
CA TYR A 39 11.06 -1.88 -7.17
C TYR A 39 10.47 -2.25 -8.53
N LEU A 40 9.17 -2.55 -8.56
CA LEU A 40 8.48 -2.94 -9.79
C LEU A 40 8.45 -1.80 -10.82
N PHE A 41 8.31 -0.57 -10.38
CA PHE A 41 8.30 0.58 -11.27
C PHE A 41 9.69 0.93 -11.79
N GLU A 42 10.73 0.71 -11.00
CA GLU A 42 12.10 1.00 -11.41
C GLU A 42 12.67 -0.08 -12.35
N TYR A 43 12.27 -1.31 -12.17
CA TYR A 43 12.76 -2.44 -12.97
C TYR A 43 11.65 -2.94 -13.89
N LYS A 44 11.52 -2.28 -14.99
CA LYS A 44 10.54 -2.69 -15.99
C LYS A 44 11.08 -3.76 -16.91
#